data_b1991fc8bba84cb09e0bf0e05cf28aa2
#
_entry.id   b1991fc8bba84cb09e0bf0e05cf28aa2
#
_cell.length_a   1.000
_cell.length_b   1.000
_cell.length_c   1.000
_cell.angle_alpha   90.00
_cell.angle_beta   90.00
_cell.angle_gamma   90.00
#
_symmetry.space_group_name_H-M   'P 1'
#
loop_
_entity.id
_entity.type
_entity.pdbx_description
1 polymer ?
#
loop_
_entity_poly.entity_id
_entity_poly.type
_entity_poly.pdbx_seq_one_letter_code
_entity_poly.pdbx_strand_id
1 'polypeptide(L)'
;IIPAPDITDLELEILAEAGVVAIRFGFKSAKSIDRRMLDRCRGFGMQPHYLVHGEPEIAAWREQILATQGRFVIEHMGYPQVDRGLDDPCFRFVLECLDTGRCWVKLSPRCSAQPTVPFSDVLPFVHALVDKAPDRLLWGSDWPHPNYFNPMPNDADLIDLMLEWAPDEGVRRRIMVDNPQALFSFPDARATEQREKKHASR
;
A
#
# COMPACT_ATOMS: atom_id res chain seq x y z
N ILE A 1 9.02 6.51 -0.52
CA ILE A 1 10.27 6.70 0.26
C ILE A 1 9.99 6.68 1.76
N ILE A 2 11.04 6.51 2.58
CA ILE A 2 11.03 6.80 4.02
C ILE A 2 11.88 8.06 4.19
N PRO A 3 11.31 9.19 4.60
CA PRO A 3 12.06 10.43 4.68
C PRO A 3 13.00 10.42 5.88
N ALA A 4 14.16 11.06 5.71
CA ALA A 4 15.02 11.39 6.85
C ALA A 4 14.32 12.44 7.75
N PRO A 5 14.52 12.41 9.08
CA PRO A 5 13.88 13.38 9.97
C PRO A 5 14.23 14.85 9.67
N ASP A 6 15.37 15.07 9.07
CA ASP A 6 15.94 16.39 8.73
C ASP A 6 15.83 16.73 7.23
N ILE A 7 15.07 15.96 6.45
CA ILE A 7 14.85 16.22 5.02
C ILE A 7 14.35 17.65 4.79
N THR A 8 14.96 18.36 3.87
CA THR A 8 14.62 19.74 3.54
C THR A 8 13.45 19.82 2.54
N ASP A 9 12.83 20.99 2.42
CA ASP A 9 11.78 21.20 1.40
C ASP A 9 12.32 21.11 -0.03
N LEU A 10 13.57 21.55 -0.25
CA LEU A 10 14.23 21.41 -1.53
C LEU A 10 14.43 19.93 -1.92
N GLU A 11 14.82 19.08 -0.97
CA GLU A 11 14.93 17.63 -1.24
C GLU A 11 13.58 17.00 -1.51
N LEU A 12 12.51 17.42 -0.82
CA LEU A 12 11.16 16.96 -1.10
C LEU A 12 10.69 17.39 -2.49
N GLU A 13 11.02 18.61 -2.91
CA GLU A 13 10.73 19.11 -4.26
C GLU A 13 11.44 18.28 -5.33
N ILE A 14 12.75 18.05 -5.17
CA ILE A 14 13.55 17.21 -6.07
C ILE A 14 12.95 15.78 -6.18
N LEU A 15 12.54 15.20 -5.05
CA LEU A 15 11.93 13.89 -5.03
C LEU A 15 10.57 13.86 -5.74
N ALA A 16 9.75 14.91 -5.54
CA ALA A 16 8.48 15.03 -6.22
C ALA A 16 8.65 15.18 -7.74
N GLU A 17 9.59 16.01 -8.17
CA GLU A 17 9.94 16.18 -9.60
C GLU A 17 10.49 14.88 -10.22
N ALA A 18 11.21 14.08 -9.43
CA ALA A 18 11.69 12.75 -9.83
C ALA A 18 10.57 11.69 -9.86
N GLY A 19 9.32 12.05 -9.51
CA GLY A 19 8.16 11.18 -9.58
C GLY A 19 7.87 10.41 -8.28
N VAL A 20 8.43 10.81 -7.13
CA VAL A 20 8.07 10.23 -5.83
C VAL A 20 6.68 10.71 -5.44
N VAL A 21 5.73 9.79 -5.34
CA VAL A 21 4.31 10.06 -5.07
C VAL A 21 3.86 9.64 -3.67
N ALA A 22 4.72 8.99 -2.90
CA ALA A 22 4.36 8.49 -1.58
C ALA A 22 5.50 8.53 -0.57
N ILE A 23 5.12 8.75 0.68
CA ILE A 23 5.99 8.72 1.84
C ILE A 23 5.51 7.63 2.78
N ARG A 24 6.41 6.76 3.26
CA ARG A 24 6.06 5.69 4.18
C ARG A 24 6.46 6.04 5.61
N PHE A 25 5.48 5.97 6.49
CA PHE A 25 5.66 5.95 7.94
C PHE A 25 5.63 4.50 8.40
N GLY A 26 6.60 4.08 9.16
CA GLY A 26 6.71 2.71 9.65
C GLY A 26 7.36 2.64 11.02
N PHE A 27 7.12 1.54 11.66
CA PHE A 27 7.40 1.25 13.06
C PHE A 27 8.88 1.40 13.50
N LYS A 28 9.84 1.25 12.60
CA LYS A 28 11.26 1.44 12.96
C LYS A 28 11.73 2.90 12.90
N SER A 29 10.91 3.79 12.34
CA SER A 29 11.33 5.17 12.06
C SER A 29 10.76 6.22 12.99
N ALA A 30 9.68 5.94 13.73
CA ALA A 30 9.11 6.94 14.64
C ALA A 30 8.23 6.34 15.73
N LYS A 31 8.36 6.84 16.95
CA LYS A 31 7.43 6.55 18.07
C LYS A 31 6.04 7.18 17.86
N SER A 32 5.92 8.08 16.91
CA SER A 32 4.69 8.78 16.52
C SER A 32 4.79 9.26 15.08
N ILE A 33 3.65 9.48 14.43
CA ILE A 33 3.60 10.11 13.12
C ILE A 33 3.91 11.59 13.30
N ASP A 34 4.99 12.07 12.68
CA ASP A 34 5.30 13.49 12.65
C ASP A 34 4.33 14.23 11.72
N ARG A 35 3.38 14.95 12.32
CA ARG A 35 2.38 15.72 11.57
C ARG A 35 2.99 16.80 10.68
N ARG A 36 4.07 17.45 11.12
CA ARG A 36 4.74 18.47 10.31
C ARG A 36 5.35 17.86 9.07
N MET A 37 6.03 16.73 9.22
CA MET A 37 6.58 15.96 8.10
C MET A 37 5.45 15.53 7.15
N LEU A 38 4.37 15.00 7.68
CA LEU A 38 3.21 14.60 6.88
C LEU A 38 2.64 15.77 6.07
N ASP A 39 2.43 16.92 6.69
CA ASP A 39 1.86 18.09 6.02
C ASP A 39 2.82 18.66 4.96
N ARG A 40 4.13 18.69 5.25
CA ARG A 40 5.16 19.07 4.27
C ARG A 40 5.13 18.15 3.04
N CYS A 41 5.18 16.82 3.24
CA CYS A 41 5.17 15.86 2.14
C CYS A 41 3.90 15.94 1.30
N ARG A 42 2.75 16.18 1.95
CA ARG A 42 1.49 16.41 1.25
C ARG A 42 1.50 17.69 0.43
N GLY A 43 2.18 18.73 0.90
CA GLY A 43 2.40 19.97 0.14
C GLY A 43 3.10 19.72 -1.21
N PHE A 44 3.93 18.70 -1.29
CA PHE A 44 4.59 18.23 -2.52
C PHE A 44 3.82 17.10 -3.24
N GLY A 45 2.54 16.87 -2.90
CA GLY A 45 1.70 15.87 -3.56
C GLY A 45 1.95 14.42 -3.14
N MET A 46 2.79 14.18 -2.13
CA MET A 46 3.09 12.82 -1.66
C MET A 46 2.00 12.30 -0.73
N GLN A 47 1.57 11.06 -0.94
CA GLN A 47 0.56 10.40 -0.12
C GLN A 47 1.21 9.63 1.04
N PRO A 48 0.60 9.63 2.24
CA PRO A 48 1.11 8.81 3.34
C PRO A 48 0.77 7.34 3.16
N HIS A 49 1.76 6.48 3.33
CA HIS A 49 1.64 5.04 3.45
C HIS A 49 2.01 4.64 4.88
N TYR A 50 1.13 3.92 5.54
CA TYR A 50 1.33 3.50 6.92
C TYR A 50 1.64 2.01 7.00
N LEU A 51 2.82 1.70 7.51
CA LEU A 51 3.25 0.35 7.84
C LEU A 51 3.01 0.12 9.33
N VAL A 52 1.93 -0.53 9.67
CA VAL A 52 1.50 -0.78 11.07
C VAL A 52 1.76 -2.24 11.41
N HIS A 53 2.47 -2.49 12.52
CA HIS A 53 2.83 -3.82 12.99
C HIS A 53 2.27 -4.08 14.39
N GLY A 54 1.09 -4.65 14.46
CA GLY A 54 0.49 -5.11 15.69
C GLY A 54 -0.20 -4.04 16.54
N GLU A 55 -0.84 -4.51 17.59
CA GLU A 55 -1.69 -3.70 18.46
C GLU A 55 -1.00 -2.50 19.13
N PRO A 56 0.28 -2.59 19.59
CA PRO A 56 0.92 -1.45 20.22
C PRO A 56 1.05 -0.23 19.33
N GLU A 57 1.28 -0.44 18.02
CA GLU A 57 1.39 0.64 17.04
C GLU A 57 0.03 1.18 16.66
N ILE A 58 -0.97 0.30 16.52
CA ILE A 58 -2.35 0.73 16.34
C ILE A 58 -2.77 1.63 17.49
N ALA A 59 -2.52 1.22 18.74
CA ALA A 59 -2.85 2.03 19.91
C ALA A 59 -2.15 3.41 19.88
N ALA A 60 -0.90 3.45 19.43
CA ALA A 60 -0.12 4.68 19.37
C ALA A 60 -0.53 5.62 18.22
N TRP A 61 -0.98 5.08 17.10
CA TRP A 61 -1.15 5.84 15.85
C TRP A 61 -2.59 5.94 15.34
N ARG A 62 -3.51 5.17 15.91
CA ARG A 62 -4.90 5.04 15.45
C ARG A 62 -5.57 6.38 15.20
N GLU A 63 -5.57 7.26 16.18
CA GLU A 63 -6.21 8.58 16.06
C GLU A 63 -5.58 9.42 14.95
N GLN A 64 -4.26 9.38 14.84
CA GLN A 64 -3.52 10.14 13.84
C GLN A 64 -3.77 9.62 12.43
N ILE A 65 -3.82 8.29 12.24
CA ILE A 65 -4.12 7.66 10.95
C ILE A 65 -5.55 7.98 10.54
N LEU A 66 -6.53 7.79 11.43
CA LEU A 66 -7.94 8.10 11.14
C LEU A 66 -8.19 9.58 10.86
N ALA A 67 -7.43 10.48 11.50
CA ALA A 67 -7.48 11.93 11.26
C ALA A 67 -6.73 12.38 10.00
N THR A 68 -6.05 11.48 9.29
CA THR A 68 -5.32 11.82 8.07
C THR A 68 -6.27 12.40 7.03
N GLN A 69 -5.96 13.62 6.58
CA GLN A 69 -6.72 14.27 5.52
C GLN A 69 -6.28 13.75 4.14
N GLY A 70 -7.23 13.62 3.20
CA GLY A 70 -6.97 13.09 1.88
C GLY A 70 -6.70 11.58 1.87
N ARG A 71 -6.20 11.05 0.76
CA ARG A 71 -5.96 9.63 0.57
C ARG A 71 -4.74 9.16 1.35
N PHE A 72 -4.78 7.94 1.85
CA PHE A 72 -3.66 7.26 2.49
C PHE A 72 -3.72 5.75 2.26
N VAL A 73 -2.60 5.07 2.42
CA VAL A 73 -2.49 3.63 2.20
C VAL A 73 -2.08 2.92 3.49
N ILE A 74 -2.74 1.81 3.80
CA ILE A 74 -2.28 0.84 4.79
C ILE A 74 -1.52 -0.26 4.05
N GLU A 75 -0.25 -0.46 4.42
CA GLU A 75 0.63 -1.46 3.84
C GLU A 75 0.28 -2.87 4.32
N HIS A 76 0.42 -3.87 3.44
CA HIS A 76 0.37 -5.29 3.75
C HIS A 76 -0.86 -5.71 4.59
N MET A 77 -2.04 -5.19 4.26
CA MET A 77 -3.31 -5.49 4.97
C MET A 77 -3.26 -5.20 6.49
N GLY A 78 -2.32 -4.35 6.95
CA GLY A 78 -2.16 -4.01 8.36
C GLY A 78 -1.49 -5.10 9.21
N TYR A 79 -0.83 -6.10 8.59
CA TYR A 79 -0.15 -7.22 9.28
C TYR A 79 -1.03 -7.95 10.29
N PRO A 80 -2.21 -8.46 9.90
CA PRO A 80 -3.03 -9.27 10.80
C PRO A 80 -2.30 -10.54 11.22
N GLN A 81 -2.56 -10.99 12.44
CA GLN A 81 -2.16 -12.32 12.91
C GLN A 81 -3.16 -13.33 12.35
N VAL A 82 -2.71 -14.15 11.40
CA VAL A 82 -3.59 -15.05 10.62
C VAL A 82 -4.33 -16.09 11.47
N ASP A 83 -3.73 -16.50 12.60
CA ASP A 83 -4.34 -17.43 13.55
C ASP A 83 -5.52 -16.84 14.34
N ARG A 84 -5.65 -15.53 14.40
CA ARG A 84 -6.79 -14.83 15.02
C ARG A 84 -7.98 -14.64 14.07
N GLY A 85 -7.80 -14.92 12.77
CA GLY A 85 -8.84 -14.74 11.76
C GLY A 85 -9.28 -13.27 11.62
N LEU A 86 -10.49 -13.08 11.09
CA LEU A 86 -11.03 -11.75 10.80
C LEU A 86 -11.30 -10.87 12.04
N ASP A 87 -11.23 -11.45 13.23
CA ASP A 87 -11.37 -10.72 14.49
C ASP A 87 -10.05 -10.12 14.99
N ASP A 88 -8.95 -10.37 14.28
CA ASP A 88 -7.66 -9.76 14.61
C ASP A 88 -7.76 -8.23 14.73
N PRO A 89 -7.24 -7.62 15.83
CA PRO A 89 -7.35 -6.18 16.05
C PRO A 89 -6.71 -5.32 14.93
N CYS A 90 -5.62 -5.81 14.29
CA CYS A 90 -4.98 -5.11 13.20
C CYS A 90 -5.89 -5.10 11.97
N PHE A 91 -6.51 -6.23 11.67
CA PHE A 91 -7.46 -6.32 10.57
C PHE A 91 -8.72 -5.48 10.82
N ARG A 92 -9.28 -5.52 12.02
CA ARG A 92 -10.40 -4.67 12.42
C ARG A 92 -10.08 -3.18 12.24
N PHE A 93 -8.87 -2.78 12.59
CA PHE A 93 -8.41 -1.40 12.36
C PHE A 93 -8.33 -1.05 10.87
N VAL A 94 -7.88 -1.96 10.01
CA VAL A 94 -7.89 -1.77 8.54
C VAL A 94 -9.31 -1.54 8.04
N LEU A 95 -10.27 -2.34 8.50
CA LEU A 95 -11.68 -2.17 8.11
C LEU A 95 -12.22 -0.81 8.55
N GLU A 96 -11.88 -0.36 9.76
CA GLU A 96 -12.22 0.98 10.26
C GLU A 96 -11.59 2.10 9.41
N CYS A 97 -10.33 1.94 9.02
CA CYS A 97 -9.68 2.87 8.10
C CYS A 97 -10.41 2.97 6.76
N LEU A 98 -10.85 1.83 6.21
CA LEU A 98 -11.65 1.78 4.98
C LEU A 98 -12.99 2.51 5.11
N ASP A 99 -13.63 2.48 6.29
CA ASP A 99 -14.89 3.18 6.55
C ASP A 99 -14.76 4.70 6.47
N THR A 100 -13.53 5.24 6.59
CA THR A 100 -13.28 6.68 6.37
C THR A 100 -13.50 7.12 4.91
N GLY A 101 -13.57 6.18 3.95
CA GLY A 101 -13.64 6.47 2.52
C GLY A 101 -12.33 6.97 1.90
N ARG A 102 -11.28 7.20 2.69
CA ARG A 102 -9.99 7.74 2.25
C ARG A 102 -8.85 6.73 2.24
N CYS A 103 -9.03 5.61 2.96
CA CYS A 103 -8.04 4.56 3.07
C CYS A 103 -7.99 3.69 1.81
N TRP A 104 -6.79 3.36 1.41
CA TRP A 104 -6.45 2.33 0.43
C TRP A 104 -5.66 1.23 1.14
N VAL A 105 -5.77 -0.01 0.68
CA VAL A 105 -5.08 -1.14 1.31
C VAL A 105 -4.25 -1.88 0.28
N LYS A 106 -3.00 -2.13 0.60
CA LYS A 106 -2.11 -2.95 -0.23
C LYS A 106 -2.24 -4.41 0.15
N LEU A 107 -2.73 -5.22 -0.77
CA LEU A 107 -2.76 -6.67 -0.68
C LEU A 107 -1.35 -7.22 -0.90
N SER A 108 -0.89 -8.09 -0.03
CA SER A 108 0.33 -8.88 -0.21
C SER A 108 0.31 -10.08 0.74
N PRO A 109 1.05 -11.16 0.48
CA PRO A 109 1.10 -12.33 1.37
C PRO A 109 2.00 -12.12 2.59
N ARG A 110 2.51 -10.91 2.82
CA ARG A 110 3.55 -10.61 3.81
C ARG A 110 3.20 -11.02 5.24
N CYS A 111 1.92 -11.08 5.59
CA CYS A 111 1.45 -11.50 6.92
C CYS A 111 1.19 -13.01 7.03
N SER A 112 1.39 -13.78 5.96
CA SER A 112 1.22 -15.23 5.99
C SER A 112 2.20 -15.89 6.96
N ALA A 113 1.70 -16.89 7.70
CA ALA A 113 2.53 -17.79 8.49
C ALA A 113 3.10 -18.97 7.67
N GLN A 114 2.62 -19.15 6.43
CA GLN A 114 3.11 -20.18 5.53
C GLN A 114 4.45 -19.75 4.91
N PRO A 115 5.41 -20.67 4.78
CA PRO A 115 6.73 -20.34 4.25
C PRO A 115 6.77 -20.20 2.71
N THR A 116 5.76 -20.70 2.01
CA THR A 116 5.68 -20.71 0.54
C THR A 116 4.25 -20.57 0.07
N VAL A 117 4.07 -20.26 -1.21
CA VAL A 117 2.76 -20.31 -1.86
C VAL A 117 2.04 -21.64 -1.56
N PRO A 118 0.70 -21.66 -1.47
CA PRO A 118 -0.23 -20.63 -1.95
C PRO A 118 -0.62 -19.56 -0.91
N PHE A 119 -0.04 -19.49 0.27
CA PHE A 119 -0.38 -18.51 1.31
C PHE A 119 -1.89 -18.45 1.61
N SER A 120 -2.52 -19.63 1.70
CA SER A 120 -3.97 -19.76 1.84
C SER A 120 -4.52 -19.22 3.16
N ASP A 121 -3.67 -19.05 4.16
CA ASP A 121 -4.00 -18.48 5.46
C ASP A 121 -4.36 -16.99 5.39
N VAL A 122 -3.92 -16.26 4.37
CA VAL A 122 -4.31 -14.86 4.17
C VAL A 122 -5.57 -14.69 3.34
N LEU A 123 -6.05 -15.74 2.68
CA LEU A 123 -7.19 -15.68 1.76
C LEU A 123 -8.48 -15.11 2.39
N PRO A 124 -8.86 -15.49 3.62
CA PRO A 124 -10.05 -14.92 4.27
C PRO A 124 -9.98 -13.37 4.40
N PHE A 125 -8.79 -12.83 4.71
CA PHE A 125 -8.59 -11.39 4.83
C PHE A 125 -8.70 -10.70 3.47
N VAL A 126 -8.10 -11.28 2.44
CA VAL A 126 -8.17 -10.75 1.07
C VAL A 126 -9.62 -10.72 0.59
N HIS A 127 -10.36 -11.80 0.74
CA HIS A 127 -11.76 -11.86 0.33
C HIS A 127 -12.61 -10.84 1.07
N ALA A 128 -12.44 -10.70 2.38
CA ALA A 128 -13.16 -9.68 3.16
C ALA A 128 -12.85 -8.25 2.70
N LEU A 129 -11.61 -7.97 2.27
CA LEU A 129 -11.23 -6.67 1.71
C LEU A 129 -11.81 -6.47 0.30
N VAL A 130 -11.78 -7.50 -0.54
CA VAL A 130 -12.36 -7.47 -1.90
C VAL A 130 -13.86 -7.21 -1.83
N ASP A 131 -14.55 -7.87 -0.92
CA ASP A 131 -16.00 -7.68 -0.73
C ASP A 131 -16.33 -6.27 -0.21
N LYS A 132 -15.46 -5.73 0.68
CA LYS A 132 -15.71 -4.44 1.32
C LYS A 132 -15.40 -3.24 0.43
N ALA A 133 -14.27 -3.26 -0.27
CA ALA A 133 -13.77 -2.05 -0.95
C ALA A 133 -12.89 -2.37 -2.18
N PRO A 134 -13.40 -3.09 -3.19
CA PRO A 134 -12.61 -3.51 -4.35
C PRO A 134 -12.01 -2.33 -5.15
N ASP A 135 -12.58 -1.14 -5.01
CA ASP A 135 -12.16 0.12 -5.64
C ASP A 135 -11.01 0.84 -4.91
N ARG A 136 -10.58 0.33 -3.75
CA ARG A 136 -9.52 0.92 -2.92
C ARG A 136 -8.48 -0.11 -2.48
N LEU A 137 -8.31 -1.15 -3.27
CA LEU A 137 -7.27 -2.16 -3.07
C LEU A 137 -6.15 -1.98 -4.09
N LEU A 138 -4.95 -2.23 -3.66
CA LEU A 138 -3.73 -2.30 -4.47
C LEU A 138 -3.12 -3.69 -4.30
N TRP A 139 -2.37 -4.14 -5.29
CA TRP A 139 -1.55 -5.33 -5.16
C TRP A 139 -0.06 -4.95 -5.05
N GLY A 140 0.73 -5.74 -4.31
CA GLY A 140 2.17 -5.59 -4.27
C GLY A 140 2.86 -6.88 -3.88
N SER A 141 3.94 -7.23 -4.58
CA SER A 141 4.74 -8.43 -4.33
C SER A 141 5.57 -8.37 -3.05
N ASP A 142 5.85 -7.18 -2.55
CA ASP A 142 6.84 -6.88 -1.50
C ASP A 142 8.30 -7.04 -1.99
N TRP A 143 8.54 -7.08 -3.31
CA TRP A 143 9.91 -7.10 -3.82
C TRP A 143 10.74 -5.93 -3.25
N PRO A 144 11.99 -6.11 -2.83
CA PRO A 144 12.82 -7.32 -2.87
C PRO A 144 12.68 -8.21 -1.62
N HIS A 145 11.53 -8.32 -1.01
CA HIS A 145 11.19 -9.16 0.15
C HIS A 145 12.08 -8.91 1.37
N PRO A 146 12.23 -7.67 1.85
CA PRO A 146 13.14 -7.32 2.92
C PRO A 146 12.76 -8.05 4.21
N ASN A 147 13.78 -8.56 4.92
CA ASN A 147 13.59 -9.32 6.17
C ASN A 147 12.76 -10.61 6.01
N TYR A 148 12.70 -11.18 4.81
CA TYR A 148 12.08 -12.47 4.58
C TYR A 148 13.16 -13.56 4.69
N PHE A 149 13.09 -14.37 5.73
CA PHE A 149 14.11 -15.37 6.07
C PHE A 149 13.76 -16.78 5.60
N ASN A 150 12.57 -16.97 5.04
CA ASN A 150 12.12 -18.20 4.38
C ASN A 150 12.60 -18.23 2.92
N PRO A 151 12.40 -19.33 2.19
CA PRO A 151 12.66 -19.32 0.74
C PRO A 151 11.97 -18.13 0.10
N MET A 152 12.75 -17.31 -0.62
CA MET A 152 12.22 -16.12 -1.27
C MET A 152 11.14 -16.52 -2.28
N PRO A 153 9.94 -15.94 -2.22
CA PRO A 153 8.88 -16.26 -3.17
C PRO A 153 9.26 -15.79 -4.57
N ASN A 154 8.79 -16.51 -5.58
CA ASN A 154 8.87 -16.06 -6.95
C ASN A 154 7.74 -15.05 -7.22
N ASP A 155 8.07 -13.86 -7.70
CA ASP A 155 7.07 -12.81 -7.96
C ASP A 155 6.03 -13.21 -9.01
N ALA A 156 6.35 -14.10 -9.96
CA ALA A 156 5.36 -14.64 -10.89
C ALA A 156 4.30 -15.48 -10.17
N ASP A 157 4.71 -16.33 -9.22
CA ASP A 157 3.77 -17.12 -8.41
C ASP A 157 2.89 -16.20 -7.56
N LEU A 158 3.44 -15.07 -7.08
CA LEU A 158 2.66 -14.08 -6.32
C LEU A 158 1.61 -13.36 -7.19
N ILE A 159 1.90 -13.14 -8.47
CA ILE A 159 0.92 -12.58 -9.42
C ILE A 159 -0.19 -13.60 -9.67
N ASP A 160 0.14 -14.88 -9.81
CA ASP A 160 -0.82 -15.95 -10.05
C ASP A 160 -1.80 -16.13 -8.88
N LEU A 161 -1.41 -15.80 -7.63
CA LEU A 161 -2.32 -15.77 -6.49
C LEU A 161 -3.53 -14.84 -6.72
N MET A 162 -3.40 -13.83 -7.56
CA MET A 162 -4.51 -12.93 -7.87
C MET A 162 -5.67 -13.63 -8.58
N LEU A 163 -5.45 -14.80 -9.19
CA LEU A 163 -6.51 -15.62 -9.77
C LEU A 163 -7.44 -16.20 -8.69
N GLU A 164 -6.90 -16.51 -7.52
CA GLU A 164 -7.65 -16.98 -6.36
C GLU A 164 -8.15 -15.83 -5.48
N TRP A 165 -7.33 -14.80 -5.30
CA TRP A 165 -7.64 -13.64 -4.47
C TRP A 165 -8.78 -12.78 -5.04
N ALA A 166 -8.85 -12.66 -6.36
CA ALA A 166 -9.90 -11.94 -7.09
C ALA A 166 -10.28 -12.73 -8.34
N PRO A 167 -11.12 -13.77 -8.22
CA PRO A 167 -11.51 -14.63 -9.34
C PRO A 167 -12.24 -13.89 -10.46
N ASP A 168 -13.02 -12.85 -10.12
CA ASP A 168 -13.64 -11.97 -11.11
C ASP A 168 -12.57 -11.13 -11.84
N GLU A 169 -12.54 -11.22 -13.16
CA GLU A 169 -11.54 -10.52 -13.99
C GLU A 169 -11.65 -9.00 -13.87
N GLY A 170 -12.87 -8.48 -13.76
CA GLY A 170 -13.10 -7.03 -13.62
C GLY A 170 -12.57 -6.50 -12.29
N VAL A 171 -12.78 -7.25 -11.19
CA VAL A 171 -12.22 -6.92 -9.87
C VAL A 171 -10.70 -7.02 -9.90
N ARG A 172 -10.15 -8.08 -10.47
CA ARG A 172 -8.70 -8.27 -10.58
C ARG A 172 -8.05 -7.17 -11.40
N ARG A 173 -8.62 -6.81 -12.56
CA ARG A 173 -8.17 -5.67 -13.36
C ARG A 173 -8.21 -4.38 -12.56
N ARG A 174 -9.28 -4.14 -11.82
CA ARG A 174 -9.43 -2.96 -10.98
C ARG A 174 -8.29 -2.86 -9.97
N ILE A 175 -8.00 -3.94 -9.24
CA ILE A 175 -6.93 -3.96 -8.21
C ILE A 175 -5.55 -3.78 -8.84
N MET A 176 -5.29 -4.41 -9.98
CA MET A 176 -3.96 -4.44 -10.59
C MET A 176 -3.66 -3.22 -11.48
N VAL A 177 -4.69 -2.56 -12.02
CA VAL A 177 -4.52 -1.51 -13.04
C VAL A 177 -5.27 -0.24 -12.69
N ASP A 178 -6.59 -0.29 -12.55
CA ASP A 178 -7.42 0.91 -12.49
C ASP A 178 -7.23 1.66 -11.16
N ASN A 179 -7.14 0.94 -10.06
CA ASN A 179 -6.91 1.50 -8.73
C ASN A 179 -5.53 2.17 -8.58
N PRO A 180 -4.41 1.51 -8.96
CA PRO A 180 -3.10 2.18 -8.98
C PRO A 180 -3.10 3.44 -9.86
N GLN A 181 -3.74 3.38 -11.04
CA GLN A 181 -3.89 4.52 -11.92
C GLN A 181 -4.64 5.68 -11.23
N ALA A 182 -5.75 5.37 -10.57
CA ALA A 182 -6.57 6.36 -9.87
C ALA A 182 -5.87 6.97 -8.66
N LEU A 183 -5.06 6.15 -7.94
CA LEU A 183 -4.37 6.60 -6.74
C LEU A 183 -3.13 7.43 -7.07
N PHE A 184 -2.28 6.96 -7.98
CA PHE A 184 -0.95 7.53 -8.25
C PHE A 184 -0.92 8.41 -9.50
N SER A 185 -2.03 8.51 -10.26
CA SER A 185 -2.12 9.35 -11.46
C SER A 185 -1.02 9.05 -12.47
N PHE A 186 -0.72 7.76 -12.70
CA PHE A 186 0.26 7.38 -13.72
C PHE A 186 -0.09 7.99 -15.07
N PRO A 187 0.89 8.45 -15.85
CA PRO A 187 0.65 8.90 -17.21
C PRO A 187 -0.03 7.79 -18.03
N ASP A 188 -1.01 8.16 -18.86
CA ASP A 188 -1.60 7.21 -19.79
C ASP A 188 -0.51 6.70 -20.74
N ALA A 189 -0.29 5.38 -20.78
CA ALA A 189 0.72 4.74 -21.61
C ALA A 189 0.57 5.14 -23.08
N ARG A 190 -0.68 5.30 -23.56
CA ARG A 190 -0.97 5.75 -24.94
C ARG A 190 -0.55 7.20 -25.20
N ALA A 191 -0.69 8.07 -24.18
CA ALA A 191 -0.26 9.47 -24.28
C ALA A 191 1.28 9.57 -24.29
N THR A 192 1.97 8.69 -23.57
CA THR A 192 3.43 8.62 -23.55
C THR A 192 3.99 8.16 -24.90
N GLU A 193 3.46 7.06 -25.47
CA GLU A 193 3.86 6.59 -26.80
C GLU A 193 3.64 7.63 -27.91
N GLN A 194 2.56 8.39 -27.83
CA GLN A 194 2.30 9.46 -28.82
C GLN A 194 3.30 10.62 -28.69
N ARG A 195 3.72 10.96 -27.46
CA ARG A 195 4.75 11.98 -27.21
C ARG A 195 6.12 11.51 -27.71
N GLU A 196 6.49 10.27 -27.46
CA GLU A 196 7.77 9.69 -27.94
C GLU A 196 7.81 9.61 -29.47
N LYS A 197 6.74 9.16 -30.12
CA LYS A 197 6.66 9.15 -31.59
C LYS A 197 6.75 10.54 -32.19
N LYS A 198 6.20 11.57 -31.53
CA LYS A 198 6.27 12.96 -32.00
C LYS A 198 7.65 13.59 -31.77
N HIS A 199 8.44 13.11 -30.79
CA HIS A 199 9.82 13.55 -30.58
C HIS A 199 10.81 12.83 -31.52
N ALA A 200 10.57 11.56 -31.86
CA ALA A 200 11.40 10.80 -32.80
C ALA A 200 11.23 11.20 -34.24
N SER A 201 10.20 11.99 -34.55
CA SER A 201 9.91 12.49 -35.93
C SER A 201 10.34 13.96 -36.16
N ARG A 202 11.11 14.52 -35.23
CA ARG A 202 11.76 15.85 -35.36
C ARG A 202 13.27 15.68 -35.41
#